data_4f2905430e57c77fdcdd069c702af379
#
_entry.id   4f2905430e57c77fdcdd069c702af379
#
_cell.length_a   1.000
_cell.length_b   1.000
_cell.length_c   1.000
_cell.angle_alpha   90.00
_cell.angle_beta   90.00
_cell.angle_gamma   90.00
#
_symmetry.space_group_name_H-M   'P 1'
#
loop_
_entity.id
_entity.type
_entity.pdbx_description
1 polymer ?
#
loop_
_entity_poly.entity_id
_entity_poly.type
_entity_poly.pdbx_seq_one_letter_code
_entity_poly.pdbx_strand_id
1 'polypeptide(L)'
;LGDVYKRQEFGCVTVNNESPQVLESAETEEQKFNQVIVPKGKRTHLILSDGTKIYVNSASRVIYPTVFAADKRMIAVEGEAYLEVAHNAEKPFIVKTKGIDVRVLGTSFNVNAYEQDNISVVLVEGRVEINPDKKTKMLLEPSQMACLENGVLRKKKQVNTLKYTCWKDNIMLLEKEKVAEVLDKVARYYDVSIQYDKDAASRRL
;
A
#
# COMPACT_ATOMS: atom_id res chain seq x y z
N LEU A 1 8.65 -24.86 7.84
CA LEU A 1 7.55 -25.11 8.78
C LEU A 1 7.09 -23.80 9.37
N GLY A 2 5.83 -23.45 9.19
CA GLY A 2 5.14 -22.46 9.99
C GLY A 2 4.45 -21.36 9.21
N ASP A 3 3.41 -21.73 8.47
CA ASP A 3 2.40 -20.77 8.02
C ASP A 3 1.64 -20.27 9.25
N VAL A 4 1.84 -18.98 9.61
CA VAL A 4 1.01 -18.35 10.62
C VAL A 4 -0.04 -17.50 9.89
N TYR A 5 -1.10 -18.15 9.43
CA TYR A 5 -2.33 -17.48 9.04
C TYR A 5 -3.26 -17.42 10.25
N LYS A 6 -3.36 -16.27 10.91
CA LYS A 6 -4.50 -16.02 11.79
C LYS A 6 -5.70 -15.62 10.92
N ARG A 7 -6.61 -16.56 10.74
CA ARG A 7 -7.96 -16.30 10.26
C ARG A 7 -8.68 -15.42 11.28
N GLN A 8 -8.98 -14.19 10.93
CA GLN A 8 -10.10 -13.48 11.53
C GLN A 8 -11.23 -13.40 10.50
N GLU A 9 -12.48 -13.40 10.99
CA GLU A 9 -13.74 -13.63 10.30
C GLU A 9 -14.11 -12.65 9.17
N PHE A 10 -13.25 -12.43 8.20
CA PHE A 10 -13.58 -11.55 7.06
C PHE A 10 -13.05 -12.13 5.75
N GLY A 11 -13.89 -12.92 5.08
CA GLY A 11 -13.86 -13.22 3.67
C GLY A 11 -12.63 -13.99 3.15
N CYS A 12 -12.86 -14.77 2.12
CA CYS A 12 -11.88 -15.61 1.46
C CYS A 12 -10.73 -14.77 0.88
N VAL A 13 -9.51 -14.96 1.39
CA VAL A 13 -8.28 -14.46 0.78
C VAL A 13 -7.68 -15.61 0.00
N THR A 14 -7.51 -15.44 -1.29
CA THR A 14 -6.84 -16.45 -2.13
C THR A 14 -5.34 -16.17 -2.14
N VAL A 15 -4.55 -17.13 -1.68
CA VAL A 15 -3.09 -17.11 -1.81
C VAL A 15 -2.74 -18.03 -2.97
N ASN A 16 -2.28 -17.45 -4.08
CA ASN A 16 -1.83 -18.22 -5.23
C ASN A 16 -0.30 -18.23 -5.26
N ASN A 17 0.26 -19.44 -5.33
CA ASN A 17 1.69 -19.65 -5.60
C ASN A 17 1.86 -19.79 -7.12
N GLU A 18 1.92 -18.68 -7.85
CA GLU A 18 2.27 -18.69 -9.26
C GLU A 18 3.74 -18.36 -9.43
N SER A 19 4.47 -19.24 -10.07
CA SER A 19 5.86 -19.00 -10.49
C SER A 19 5.85 -18.11 -11.73
N PRO A 20 6.55 -16.97 -11.75
CA PRO A 20 6.74 -16.21 -12.99
C PRO A 20 7.61 -17.03 -13.94
N GLN A 21 7.23 -17.13 -15.20
CA GLN A 21 8.10 -17.70 -16.22
C GLN A 21 9.33 -16.81 -16.39
N VAL A 22 10.50 -17.32 -16.05
CA VAL A 22 11.79 -16.64 -16.23
C VAL A 22 12.54 -17.36 -17.33
N LEU A 23 13.05 -16.58 -18.27
CA LEU A 23 14.01 -17.02 -19.27
C LEU A 23 15.32 -17.46 -18.60
N GLU A 24 15.81 -18.62 -18.99
CA GLU A 24 16.99 -19.29 -18.47
C GLU A 24 18.27 -18.43 -18.63
N SER A 25 18.99 -18.20 -17.54
CA SER A 25 20.45 -18.34 -17.44
C SER A 25 20.95 -18.08 -16.02
N ALA A 26 21.77 -19.00 -15.52
CA ALA A 26 22.50 -19.04 -14.24
C ALA A 26 21.67 -19.53 -13.03
N GLU A 27 22.21 -20.52 -12.35
CA GLU A 27 21.72 -21.12 -11.10
C GLU A 27 21.59 -20.08 -9.99
N THR A 28 20.47 -19.38 -9.98
CA THR A 28 19.99 -18.59 -8.85
C THR A 28 18.77 -19.35 -8.33
N GLU A 29 18.77 -19.70 -7.05
CA GLU A 29 17.58 -20.22 -6.38
C GLU A 29 16.36 -19.38 -6.80
N GLU A 30 15.38 -20.00 -7.44
CA GLU A 30 14.16 -19.32 -7.89
C GLU A 30 13.50 -18.64 -6.71
N GLN A 31 13.51 -17.33 -6.70
CA GLN A 31 12.87 -16.55 -5.65
C GLN A 31 11.36 -16.73 -5.74
N LYS A 32 10.80 -17.51 -4.82
CA LYS A 32 9.35 -17.76 -4.75
C LYS A 32 8.64 -16.54 -4.15
N PHE A 33 7.49 -16.20 -4.72
CA PHE A 33 6.67 -15.08 -4.28
C PHE A 33 5.30 -15.58 -3.78
N ASN A 34 4.82 -14.94 -2.75
CA ASN A 34 3.45 -15.05 -2.28
C ASN A 34 2.66 -13.84 -2.78
N GLN A 35 1.37 -14.04 -3.00
CA GLN A 35 0.44 -13.00 -3.38
C GLN A 35 -0.78 -13.03 -2.49
N VAL A 36 -1.14 -11.89 -1.92
CA VAL A 36 -2.39 -11.68 -1.19
C VAL A 36 -3.27 -10.76 -2.02
N ILE A 37 -4.45 -11.24 -2.41
CA ILE A 37 -5.47 -10.47 -3.12
C ILE A 37 -6.63 -10.27 -2.18
N VAL A 38 -7.00 -9.02 -1.94
CA VAL A 38 -8.13 -8.61 -1.11
C VAL A 38 -9.22 -8.09 -2.01
N PRO A 39 -10.37 -8.77 -2.13
CA PRO A 39 -11.48 -8.33 -2.94
C PRO A 39 -12.13 -7.06 -2.36
N LYS A 40 -13.03 -6.44 -3.12
CA LYS A 40 -13.90 -5.37 -2.60
C LYS A 40 -14.68 -5.86 -1.38
N GLY A 41 -15.02 -4.97 -0.48
CA GLY A 41 -15.77 -5.28 0.75
C GLY A 41 -14.99 -6.05 1.81
N LYS A 42 -13.73 -6.39 1.57
CA LYS A 42 -12.89 -7.15 2.49
C LYS A 42 -11.62 -6.40 2.84
N ARG A 43 -11.03 -6.78 3.97
CA ARG A 43 -9.72 -6.31 4.43
C ARG A 43 -9.00 -7.46 5.12
N THR A 44 -7.70 -7.38 5.18
CA THR A 44 -6.88 -8.33 5.90
C THR A 44 -5.65 -7.66 6.47
N HIS A 45 -4.94 -8.37 7.32
CA HIS A 45 -3.59 -8.00 7.70
C HIS A 45 -2.69 -9.23 7.65
N LEU A 46 -1.41 -9.01 7.43
CA LEU A 46 -0.39 -10.03 7.41
C LEU A 46 0.83 -9.57 8.20
N ILE A 47 1.59 -10.53 8.70
CA ILE A 47 2.88 -10.30 9.36
C ILE A 47 3.91 -11.03 8.52
N LEU A 48 4.90 -10.31 8.03
CA LEU A 48 5.99 -10.86 7.24
C LEU A 48 7.04 -11.51 8.15
N SER A 49 7.95 -12.27 7.55
CA SER A 49 9.00 -13.00 8.27
C SER A 49 9.97 -12.10 9.05
N ASP A 50 10.07 -10.83 8.69
CA ASP A 50 10.89 -9.82 9.39
C ASP A 50 10.14 -9.11 10.54
N GLY A 51 8.89 -9.47 10.81
CA GLY A 51 8.02 -8.85 11.80
C GLY A 51 7.25 -7.63 11.29
N THR A 52 7.43 -7.21 10.04
CA THR A 52 6.65 -6.13 9.41
C THR A 52 5.18 -6.50 9.35
N LYS A 53 4.31 -5.59 9.82
CA LYS A 53 2.86 -5.75 9.73
C LYS A 53 2.33 -4.94 8.56
N ILE A 54 1.45 -5.55 7.78
CA ILE A 54 0.80 -4.91 6.63
C ILE A 54 -0.71 -5.08 6.77
N TYR A 55 -1.43 -3.99 6.87
CA TYR A 55 -2.87 -3.94 6.74
C TYR A 55 -3.19 -3.67 5.29
N VAL A 56 -4.07 -4.47 4.69
CA VAL A 56 -4.40 -4.40 3.26
C VAL A 56 -5.87 -4.08 3.12
N ASN A 57 -6.17 -2.97 2.43
CA ASN A 57 -7.53 -2.47 2.24
C ASN A 57 -8.26 -3.22 1.12
N SER A 58 -9.56 -2.94 0.97
CA SER A 58 -10.44 -3.49 -0.07
C SER A 58 -9.89 -3.23 -1.48
N ALA A 59 -10.11 -4.17 -2.39
CA ALA A 59 -9.67 -4.09 -3.79
C ALA A 59 -8.14 -3.87 -3.92
N SER A 60 -7.35 -4.51 -3.09
CA SER A 60 -5.90 -4.33 -3.04
C SER A 60 -5.16 -5.66 -3.19
N ARG A 61 -3.91 -5.57 -3.60
CA ARG A 61 -3.02 -6.71 -3.84
C ARG A 61 -1.63 -6.42 -3.28
N VAL A 62 -1.06 -7.39 -2.59
CA VAL A 62 0.32 -7.34 -2.07
C VAL A 62 1.07 -8.57 -2.56
N ILE A 63 2.25 -8.36 -3.15
CA ILE A 63 3.16 -9.41 -3.59
C ILE A 63 4.45 -9.28 -2.78
N TYR A 64 4.91 -10.38 -2.20
CA TYR A 64 6.12 -10.40 -1.40
C TYR A 64 6.85 -11.74 -1.53
N PRO A 65 8.18 -11.78 -1.42
CA PRO A 65 8.94 -13.01 -1.52
C PRO A 65 8.75 -13.87 -0.26
N THR A 66 8.87 -15.18 -0.39
CA THR A 66 8.87 -16.10 0.76
C THR A 66 10.04 -15.84 1.70
N VAL A 67 11.19 -15.44 1.13
CA VAL A 67 12.40 -15.04 1.85
C VAL A 67 12.93 -13.76 1.22
N PHE A 68 13.19 -12.76 2.04
CA PHE A 68 13.79 -11.51 1.56
C PHE A 68 15.25 -11.70 1.15
N ALA A 69 15.66 -11.02 0.08
CA ALA A 69 17.05 -10.97 -0.36
C ALA A 69 17.99 -10.50 0.76
N ALA A 70 19.28 -10.77 0.66
CA ALA A 70 20.25 -10.41 1.71
C ALA A 70 20.37 -8.90 1.93
N ASP A 71 20.30 -8.12 0.85
CA ASP A 71 20.55 -6.68 0.80
C ASP A 71 19.34 -5.78 1.01
N LYS A 72 18.12 -6.31 0.83
CA LYS A 72 16.88 -5.52 0.88
C LYS A 72 15.65 -6.37 1.16
N ARG A 73 14.59 -5.72 1.63
CA ARG A 73 13.25 -6.28 1.80
C ARG A 73 12.34 -5.59 0.80
N MET A 74 11.86 -6.30 -0.21
CA MET A 74 11.05 -5.70 -1.28
C MET A 74 9.70 -6.37 -1.38
N ILE A 75 8.64 -5.55 -1.48
CA ILE A 75 7.29 -5.96 -1.78
C ILE A 75 6.70 -5.09 -2.89
N ALA A 76 5.62 -5.55 -3.52
CA ALA A 76 4.82 -4.73 -4.42
C ALA A 76 3.42 -4.55 -3.85
N VAL A 77 2.85 -3.35 -4.02
CA VAL A 77 1.51 -2.98 -3.58
C VAL A 77 0.73 -2.36 -4.72
N GLU A 78 -0.47 -2.89 -4.95
CA GLU A 78 -1.52 -2.30 -5.78
C GLU A 78 -2.74 -2.06 -4.88
N GLY A 79 -3.38 -0.89 -5.00
CA GLY A 79 -4.46 -0.51 -4.08
C GLY A 79 -3.93 0.22 -2.85
N GLU A 80 -4.45 -0.09 -1.66
CA GLU A 80 -4.11 0.63 -0.44
C GLU A 80 -3.62 -0.31 0.67
N ALA A 81 -2.49 0.07 1.27
CA ALA A 81 -1.92 -0.64 2.40
C ALA A 81 -1.36 0.33 3.45
N TYR A 82 -1.54 -0.01 4.72
CA TYR A 82 -0.86 0.61 5.84
C TYR A 82 0.21 -0.36 6.36
N LEU A 83 1.42 0.14 6.52
CA LEU A 83 2.58 -0.67 6.89
C LEU A 83 3.17 -0.17 8.21
N GLU A 84 3.46 -1.11 9.09
CA GLU A 84 4.31 -0.93 10.29
C GLU A 84 5.58 -1.74 10.04
N VAL A 85 6.58 -1.11 9.44
CA VAL A 85 7.80 -1.78 9.00
C VAL A 85 8.74 -1.98 10.19
N ALA A 86 9.16 -3.23 10.41
CA ALA A 86 10.17 -3.57 11.42
C ALA A 86 11.49 -2.84 11.14
N HIS A 87 12.09 -2.24 12.17
CA HIS A 87 13.31 -1.44 12.02
C HIS A 87 14.51 -2.32 11.65
N ASN A 88 15.18 -1.96 10.56
CA ASN A 88 16.46 -2.54 10.18
C ASN A 88 17.23 -1.53 9.30
N ALA A 89 18.26 -0.91 9.86
CA ALA A 89 19.06 0.11 9.17
C ALA A 89 19.96 -0.47 8.05
N GLU A 90 20.38 -1.72 8.19
CA GLU A 90 21.28 -2.38 7.23
C GLU A 90 20.53 -2.95 6.03
N LYS A 91 19.23 -3.28 6.21
CA LYS A 91 18.41 -3.93 5.19
C LYS A 91 17.14 -3.13 4.92
N PRO A 92 17.19 -2.16 3.99
CA PRO A 92 16.07 -1.28 3.70
C PRO A 92 14.84 -2.05 3.22
N PHE A 93 13.66 -1.54 3.56
CA PHE A 93 12.37 -2.03 3.08
C PHE A 93 11.90 -1.15 1.93
N ILE A 94 11.51 -1.78 0.82
CA ILE A 94 11.11 -1.10 -0.40
C ILE A 94 9.71 -1.55 -0.78
N VAL A 95 8.79 -0.60 -0.88
CA VAL A 95 7.46 -0.82 -1.44
C VAL A 95 7.43 -0.31 -2.87
N LYS A 96 7.23 -1.23 -3.81
CA LYS A 96 7.04 -0.95 -5.23
C LYS A 96 5.58 -0.68 -5.51
N THR A 97 5.30 0.39 -6.23
CA THR A 97 4.00 0.66 -6.84
C THR A 97 4.16 0.89 -8.34
N LYS A 98 3.07 1.10 -9.06
CA LYS A 98 3.12 1.36 -10.51
C LYS A 98 3.78 2.70 -10.89
N GLY A 99 3.93 3.64 -9.96
CA GLY A 99 4.44 4.98 -10.28
C GLY A 99 5.57 5.47 -9.38
N ILE A 100 5.71 4.94 -8.16
CA ILE A 100 6.77 5.34 -7.23
C ILE A 100 7.30 4.16 -6.44
N ASP A 101 8.56 4.28 -6.03
CA ASP A 101 9.19 3.42 -5.06
C ASP A 101 9.27 4.14 -3.71
N VAL A 102 8.88 3.44 -2.65
CA VAL A 102 8.92 3.94 -1.28
C VAL A 102 9.96 3.16 -0.50
N ARG A 103 11.02 3.82 -0.03
CA ARG A 103 12.11 3.22 0.73
C ARG A 103 12.09 3.68 2.18
N VAL A 104 12.17 2.73 3.12
CA VAL A 104 12.15 2.98 4.56
C VAL A 104 13.13 2.04 5.28
N LEU A 105 13.48 2.37 6.53
CA LEU A 105 14.31 1.52 7.39
C LEU A 105 13.55 0.94 8.59
N GLY A 106 12.43 1.58 8.99
CA GLY A 106 11.57 1.22 10.11
C GLY A 106 10.59 2.36 10.33
N THR A 107 9.37 2.22 9.83
CA THR A 107 8.50 3.38 9.57
C THR A 107 7.06 2.91 9.52
N SER A 108 6.15 3.73 10.05
CA SER A 108 4.71 3.54 9.92
C SER A 108 4.13 4.52 8.89
N PHE A 109 3.53 4.03 7.83
CA PHE A 109 3.02 4.86 6.74
C PHE A 109 1.88 4.18 5.97
N ASN A 110 1.07 4.98 5.29
CA ASN A 110 0.03 4.55 4.38
C ASN A 110 0.44 4.77 2.93
N VAL A 111 0.21 3.80 2.08
CA VAL A 111 0.36 3.90 0.61
C VAL A 111 -1.00 3.69 -0.01
N ASN A 112 -1.45 4.63 -0.85
CA ASN A 112 -2.63 4.50 -1.69
C ASN A 112 -2.20 4.58 -3.15
N ALA A 113 -2.37 3.48 -3.88
CA ALA A 113 -1.93 3.29 -5.27
C ALA A 113 -3.00 2.53 -6.07
N TYR A 114 -4.29 2.90 -5.92
CA TYR A 114 -5.37 2.35 -6.73
C TYR A 114 -5.26 2.78 -8.19
N GLU A 115 -4.83 4.00 -8.42
CA GLU A 115 -4.64 4.58 -9.75
C GLU A 115 -3.15 4.87 -9.98
N GLN A 116 -2.67 4.56 -11.17
CA GLN A 116 -1.25 4.72 -11.51
C GLN A 116 -0.79 6.18 -11.44
N ASP A 117 -1.64 7.11 -11.86
CA ASP A 117 -1.33 8.54 -11.97
C ASP A 117 -1.78 9.35 -10.74
N ASN A 118 -2.29 8.66 -9.72
CA ASN A 118 -2.76 9.29 -8.47
C ASN A 118 -2.36 8.42 -7.27
N ILE A 119 -1.07 8.46 -6.95
CA ILE A 119 -0.50 7.69 -5.84
C ILE A 119 -0.21 8.63 -4.68
N SER A 120 -0.56 8.22 -3.48
CA SER A 120 -0.21 8.98 -2.28
C SER A 120 0.48 8.12 -1.22
N VAL A 121 1.44 8.74 -0.53
CA VAL A 121 2.14 8.15 0.62
C VAL A 121 2.06 9.12 1.78
N VAL A 122 1.51 8.68 2.89
CA VAL A 122 1.35 9.47 4.12
C VAL A 122 2.20 8.87 5.22
N LEU A 123 3.11 9.67 5.75
CA LEU A 123 4.01 9.25 6.82
C LEU A 123 3.40 9.53 8.19
N VAL A 124 3.32 8.48 9.03
CA VAL A 124 2.86 8.57 10.42
C VAL A 124 4.04 8.67 11.37
N GLU A 125 5.01 7.76 11.26
CA GLU A 125 6.17 7.71 12.14
C GLU A 125 7.42 7.26 11.37
N GLY A 126 8.58 7.79 11.74
CA GLY A 126 9.86 7.46 11.13
C GLY A 126 10.24 8.37 9.98
N ARG A 127 10.78 7.80 8.91
CA ARG A 127 11.23 8.54 7.70
C ARG A 127 10.96 7.73 6.45
N VAL A 128 10.48 8.42 5.41
CA VAL A 128 10.23 7.83 4.08
C VAL A 128 11.07 8.54 3.04
N GLU A 129 11.73 7.76 2.18
CA GLU A 129 12.32 8.22 0.94
C GLU A 129 11.47 7.73 -0.24
N ILE A 130 11.03 8.64 -1.09
CA ILE A 130 10.23 8.37 -2.28
C ILE A 130 11.06 8.63 -3.52
N ASN A 131 11.06 7.67 -4.43
CA ASN A 131 11.78 7.73 -5.68
C ASN A 131 10.79 7.50 -6.84
N PRO A 132 10.33 8.54 -7.54
CA PRO A 132 9.49 8.39 -8.73
C PRO A 132 10.31 7.92 -9.94
N ASP A 133 11.57 8.26 -9.94
CA ASP A 133 12.59 7.84 -10.90
C ASP A 133 13.92 7.62 -10.16
N LYS A 134 14.93 7.10 -10.84
CA LYS A 134 16.25 6.85 -10.22
C LYS A 134 17.02 8.14 -9.88
N LYS A 135 16.55 9.31 -10.28
CA LYS A 135 17.25 10.60 -10.17
C LYS A 135 16.63 11.50 -9.11
N THR A 136 15.33 11.41 -8.88
CA THR A 136 14.59 12.30 -7.98
C THR A 136 14.35 11.61 -6.64
N LYS A 137 14.67 12.28 -5.54
CA LYS A 137 14.43 11.81 -4.18
C LYS A 137 13.60 12.82 -3.42
N MET A 138 12.52 12.36 -2.80
CA MET A 138 11.73 13.16 -1.88
C MET A 138 11.74 12.49 -0.50
N LEU A 139 12.15 13.24 0.52
CA LEU A 139 12.09 12.78 1.90
C LEU A 139 10.81 13.30 2.57
N LEU A 140 10.13 12.43 3.32
CA LEU A 140 9.01 12.79 4.18
C LEU A 140 9.40 12.66 5.65
N GLU A 141 8.86 13.57 6.44
CA GLU A 141 8.82 13.58 7.90
C GLU A 141 7.40 13.26 8.39
N PRO A 142 7.20 12.91 9.66
CA PRO A 142 5.86 12.66 10.21
C PRO A 142 4.87 13.78 9.91
N SER A 143 3.63 13.39 9.62
CA SER A 143 2.54 14.27 9.18
C SER A 143 2.77 14.94 7.82
N GLN A 144 3.68 14.42 7.00
CA GLN A 144 3.82 14.83 5.61
C GLN A 144 3.26 13.76 4.67
N MET A 145 2.87 14.21 3.48
CA MET A 145 2.32 13.39 2.43
C MET A 145 3.02 13.71 1.11
N ALA A 146 3.36 12.70 0.36
CA ALA A 146 3.69 12.83 -1.06
C ALA A 146 2.50 12.40 -1.91
N CYS A 147 2.25 13.12 -3.00
CA CYS A 147 1.25 12.79 -4.01
C CYS A 147 1.92 12.80 -5.37
N LEU A 148 1.79 11.72 -6.12
CA LEU A 148 2.03 11.69 -7.56
C LEU A 148 0.70 11.99 -8.25
N GLU A 149 0.57 13.12 -8.89
CA GLU A 149 -0.63 13.55 -9.62
C GLU A 149 -0.22 13.90 -11.06
N ASN A 150 -0.73 13.18 -12.06
CA ASN A 150 -0.39 13.38 -13.48
C ASN A 150 1.13 13.40 -13.75
N GLY A 151 1.86 12.47 -13.17
CA GLY A 151 3.32 12.36 -13.32
C GLY A 151 4.14 13.39 -12.52
N VAL A 152 3.50 14.28 -11.77
CA VAL A 152 4.18 15.31 -10.95
C VAL A 152 4.14 14.91 -9.47
N LEU A 153 5.32 14.71 -8.88
CA LEU A 153 5.45 14.42 -7.44
C LEU A 153 5.40 15.72 -6.63
N ARG A 154 4.43 15.80 -5.71
CA ARG A 154 4.22 16.95 -4.83
C ARG A 154 4.28 16.53 -3.36
N LYS A 155 4.76 17.42 -2.51
CA LYS A 155 4.78 17.24 -1.05
C LYS A 155 3.74 18.15 -0.39
N LYS A 156 2.88 17.59 0.46
CA LYS A 156 1.98 18.32 1.36
C LYS A 156 2.53 18.20 2.79
N LYS A 157 2.59 19.31 3.51
CA LYS A 157 3.00 19.35 4.93
C LYS A 157 1.76 19.44 5.82
N GLN A 158 1.87 18.92 7.05
CA GLN A 158 0.84 19.02 8.08
C GLN A 158 -0.52 18.41 7.65
N VAL A 159 -0.49 17.17 7.17
CA VAL A 159 -1.73 16.42 6.90
C VAL A 159 -2.23 15.75 8.17
N ASN A 160 -3.55 15.65 8.32
CA ASN A 160 -4.17 14.80 9.32
C ASN A 160 -3.97 13.33 8.93
N THR A 161 -2.99 12.67 9.54
CA THR A 161 -2.66 11.27 9.21
C THR A 161 -3.80 10.31 9.50
N LEU A 162 -4.63 10.60 10.52
CA LEU A 162 -5.77 9.77 10.88
C LEU A 162 -6.75 9.60 9.71
N LYS A 163 -6.95 10.65 8.92
CA LYS A 163 -7.78 10.61 7.71
C LYS A 163 -7.38 9.50 6.72
N TYR A 164 -6.08 9.18 6.66
CA TYR A 164 -5.52 8.21 5.72
C TYR A 164 -5.26 6.84 6.34
N THR A 165 -5.43 6.70 7.66
CA THR A 165 -5.07 5.46 8.37
C THR A 165 -6.22 4.82 9.15
N CYS A 166 -7.28 5.58 9.46
CA CYS A 166 -8.41 5.11 10.28
C CYS A 166 -9.21 3.96 9.63
N TRP A 167 -9.07 3.78 8.32
CA TRP A 167 -9.72 2.69 7.61
C TRP A 167 -9.31 1.30 8.15
N LYS A 168 -8.06 1.15 8.66
CA LYS A 168 -7.59 -0.09 9.28
C LYS A 168 -8.37 -0.45 10.56
N ASP A 169 -8.95 0.56 11.20
CA ASP A 169 -9.75 0.46 12.42
C ASP A 169 -11.27 0.48 12.12
N ASN A 170 -11.66 0.24 10.85
CA ASN A 170 -13.04 0.28 10.35
C ASN A 170 -13.73 1.65 10.45
N ILE A 171 -12.97 2.72 10.49
CA ILE A 171 -13.45 4.10 10.54
C ILE A 171 -13.22 4.75 9.17
N MET A 172 -14.18 5.52 8.71
CA MET A 172 -14.05 6.39 7.54
C MET A 172 -14.16 7.83 7.99
N LEU A 173 -13.07 8.56 7.93
CA LEU A 173 -13.02 9.99 8.25
C LEU A 173 -13.08 10.79 6.96
N LEU A 174 -14.07 11.65 6.84
CA LEU A 174 -14.32 12.49 5.67
C LEU A 174 -14.05 13.95 6.05
N GLU A 175 -13.15 14.59 5.33
CA GLU A 175 -12.79 16.00 5.54
C GLU A 175 -12.61 16.68 4.18
N LYS A 176 -13.58 17.50 3.79
CA LYS A 176 -13.52 18.33 2.57
C LYS A 176 -13.18 17.55 1.28
N GLU A 177 -13.59 16.29 1.22
CA GLU A 177 -13.39 15.45 0.03
C GLU A 177 -14.46 15.72 -1.01
N LYS A 178 -14.14 15.44 -2.27
CA LYS A 178 -15.17 15.44 -3.31
C LYS A 178 -16.13 14.29 -3.10
N VAL A 179 -17.40 14.51 -3.38
CA VAL A 179 -18.43 13.45 -3.28
C VAL A 179 -18.04 12.23 -4.08
N ALA A 180 -17.48 12.39 -5.28
CA ALA A 180 -16.99 11.27 -6.09
C ALA A 180 -15.95 10.42 -5.34
N GLU A 181 -14.94 11.04 -4.73
CA GLU A 181 -13.89 10.33 -3.97
C GLU A 181 -14.48 9.55 -2.79
N VAL A 182 -15.48 10.11 -2.12
CA VAL A 182 -16.19 9.45 -1.02
C VAL A 182 -16.99 8.26 -1.52
N LEU A 183 -17.76 8.45 -2.61
CA LEU A 183 -18.56 7.38 -3.19
C LEU A 183 -17.71 6.22 -3.71
N ASP A 184 -16.55 6.50 -4.29
CA ASP A 184 -15.59 5.47 -4.71
C ASP A 184 -15.03 4.69 -3.51
N LYS A 185 -14.75 5.37 -2.38
CA LYS A 185 -14.35 4.70 -1.13
C LYS A 185 -15.47 3.80 -0.61
N VAL A 186 -16.70 4.31 -0.56
CA VAL A 186 -17.89 3.57 -0.13
C VAL A 186 -18.13 2.36 -1.04
N ALA A 187 -18.03 2.54 -2.35
CA ALA A 187 -18.20 1.46 -3.33
C ALA A 187 -17.20 0.33 -3.12
N ARG A 188 -15.93 0.66 -2.87
CA ARG A 188 -14.90 -0.33 -2.55
C ARG A 188 -15.12 -0.98 -1.19
N TYR A 189 -15.54 -0.20 -0.20
CA TYR A 189 -15.73 -0.66 1.18
C TYR A 189 -16.87 -1.67 1.33
N TYR A 190 -17.99 -1.42 0.63
CA TYR A 190 -19.21 -2.24 0.74
C TYR A 190 -19.41 -3.21 -0.44
N ASP A 191 -18.51 -3.21 -1.42
CA ASP A 191 -18.65 -3.98 -2.67
C ASP A 191 -19.96 -3.68 -3.40
N VAL A 192 -20.26 -2.40 -3.56
CA VAL A 192 -21.46 -1.93 -4.26
C VAL A 192 -21.08 -1.09 -5.47
N SER A 193 -21.96 -1.05 -6.46
CA SER A 193 -21.85 -0.13 -7.59
C SER A 193 -22.70 1.11 -7.30
N ILE A 194 -22.09 2.29 -7.35
CA ILE A 194 -22.77 3.56 -7.09
C ILE A 194 -22.76 4.38 -8.38
N GLN A 195 -23.94 4.78 -8.83
CA GLN A 195 -24.10 5.73 -9.95
C GLN A 195 -24.45 7.10 -9.38
N TYR A 196 -23.83 8.15 -9.88
CA TYR A 196 -24.07 9.51 -9.46
C TYR A 196 -23.88 10.51 -10.62
N ASP A 197 -24.58 11.64 -10.52
CA ASP A 197 -24.48 12.71 -11.50
C ASP A 197 -23.12 13.43 -11.44
N LYS A 198 -22.64 13.90 -12.60
CA LYS A 198 -21.38 14.66 -12.69
C LYS A 198 -21.38 15.92 -11.84
N ASP A 199 -22.52 16.58 -11.73
CA ASP A 199 -22.66 17.81 -10.91
C ASP A 199 -22.56 17.51 -9.42
N ALA A 200 -23.11 16.38 -8.95
CA ALA A 200 -22.98 15.92 -7.58
C ALA A 200 -21.52 15.51 -7.28
N ALA A 201 -20.84 14.89 -8.23
CA ALA A 201 -19.47 14.40 -8.11
C ALA A 201 -18.45 15.49 -7.73
N SER A 202 -18.66 16.72 -8.22
CA SER A 202 -17.74 17.85 -8.03
C SER A 202 -17.90 18.53 -6.68
N ARG A 203 -19.01 18.34 -5.97
CA ARG A 203 -19.28 18.93 -4.66
C ARG A 203 -18.32 18.39 -3.61
N ARG A 204 -18.06 19.19 -2.58
CA ARG A 204 -17.26 18.77 -1.40
C ARG A 204 -18.17 18.62 -0.19
N LEU A 205 -17.90 17.59 0.59
CA LEU A 205 -18.50 17.33 1.91
C LEU A 205 -17.74 18.10 2.98
#